data_c36ae05f285400c05636dd0c88abe8f2
#
_entry.id   c36ae05f285400c05636dd0c88abe8f2
#
_cell.length_a   1.000
_cell.length_b   1.000
_cell.length_c   1.000
_cell.angle_alpha   90.00
_cell.angle_beta   90.00
_cell.angle_gamma   90.00
#
_symmetry.space_group_name_H-M   'P 1'
#
loop_
_entity.id
_entity.type
_entity.pdbx_description
1 polymer ?
#
loop_
_entity_poly.entity_id
_entity_poly.type
_entity_poly.pdbx_seq_one_letter_code
_entity_poly.pdbx_strand_id
1 'polypeptide(L)'
;MITKDKAKEIAKFITKPIEENLLNERIRLNAYYLDCIRLNKVNEQSILLESYHGVNFTGNAYALFRKLIESYPNFKCYIAIKDTEDPMIKWLKNEYKNKNFSVVEYESKKYLKLLATCKYLVNDTSYMPYFCKRKEQVYLNTWHGTPLKTLGKDVKNAGFNDHKNIQKNLFSADKLAMPNRFTAEKLIKSNDLDGILNAEIGMFGNARVDLTLNSNREAMLTKYNLVKDKKIVLFAPTWKENDSVDESVKQLIEQTDLIQKALGSDYHVYLKTHYFVYEQMLKMDYGNHMIPNWVDTNEILSTVDLLITDYSSIFFDYLPLKKPIHFFMPDKAEYEFERGMYLDLKTLPGKISNNIEELVENIQAKENEYLNKYKVYIDNYLELYCSQDNGNSVINTLKFMFNDASEEKLFKSSKKVVIFYGGGFYNNGITNSIINLSKVFNYD
;
A
#
# COMPACT_ATOMS: atom_id res chain seq x y z
N MET A 1 36.22 -11.33 -47.90
CA MET A 1 35.47 -12.32 -47.06
C MET A 1 35.03 -11.66 -45.78
N ILE A 2 33.77 -11.69 -45.47
CA ILE A 2 33.27 -11.19 -44.15
C ILE A 2 33.69 -12.25 -43.12
N THR A 3 34.40 -11.83 -42.08
CA THR A 3 34.78 -12.75 -41.01
C THR A 3 33.52 -13.25 -40.27
N LYS A 4 33.59 -14.45 -39.68
CA LYS A 4 32.47 -15.09 -38.95
C LYS A 4 31.93 -14.20 -37.83
N ASP A 5 32.79 -13.40 -37.20
CA ASP A 5 32.41 -12.46 -36.15
C ASP A 5 31.67 -11.23 -36.71
N LYS A 6 32.11 -10.71 -37.83
CA LYS A 6 31.42 -9.60 -38.50
C LYS A 6 30.07 -10.01 -39.07
N ALA A 7 29.91 -11.27 -39.52
CA ALA A 7 28.60 -11.82 -39.89
C ALA A 7 27.67 -11.96 -38.71
N LYS A 8 28.18 -12.37 -37.54
CA LYS A 8 27.40 -12.41 -36.28
C LYS A 8 26.98 -11.01 -35.79
N GLU A 9 27.84 -10.01 -35.88
CA GLU A 9 27.49 -8.64 -35.55
C GLU A 9 26.40 -8.07 -36.45
N ILE A 10 26.50 -8.32 -37.76
CA ILE A 10 25.48 -7.90 -38.73
C ILE A 10 24.15 -8.62 -38.45
N ALA A 11 24.18 -9.94 -38.23
CA ALA A 11 23.00 -10.70 -37.86
C ALA A 11 22.35 -10.14 -36.58
N LYS A 12 23.15 -9.90 -35.53
CA LYS A 12 22.68 -9.32 -34.29
C LYS A 12 22.13 -7.91 -34.46
N PHE A 13 22.71 -7.09 -35.31
CA PHE A 13 22.21 -5.75 -35.66
C PHE A 13 20.83 -5.80 -36.33
N ILE A 14 20.58 -6.82 -37.20
CA ILE A 14 19.30 -7.00 -37.87
C ILE A 14 18.27 -7.66 -36.96
N THR A 15 18.66 -8.66 -36.15
CA THR A 15 17.72 -9.40 -35.30
C THR A 15 17.36 -8.67 -34.03
N LYS A 16 18.29 -7.88 -33.46
CA LYS A 16 18.09 -7.17 -32.20
C LYS A 16 16.85 -6.26 -32.21
N PRO A 17 16.56 -5.42 -33.21
CA PRO A 17 15.32 -4.65 -33.25
C PRO A 17 14.06 -5.51 -33.33
N ILE A 18 14.13 -6.68 -33.97
CA ILE A 18 13.02 -7.64 -34.05
C ILE A 18 12.80 -8.28 -32.67
N GLU A 19 13.87 -8.76 -32.04
CA GLU A 19 13.82 -9.36 -30.72
C GLU A 19 13.34 -8.36 -29.67
N GLU A 20 13.89 -7.14 -29.64
CA GLU A 20 13.56 -6.11 -28.67
C GLU A 20 12.16 -5.52 -28.88
N ASN A 21 11.66 -5.40 -30.10
CA ASN A 21 10.40 -4.72 -30.37
C ASN A 21 9.23 -5.66 -30.70
N LEU A 22 9.48 -6.81 -31.33
CA LEU A 22 8.42 -7.74 -31.73
C LEU A 22 8.31 -8.95 -30.81
N LEU A 23 9.44 -9.45 -30.26
CA LEU A 23 9.45 -10.62 -29.38
C LEU A 23 9.41 -10.26 -27.90
N ASN A 24 9.76 -9.03 -27.55
CA ASN A 24 9.66 -8.56 -26.16
C ASN A 24 8.20 -8.44 -25.74
N GLU A 25 7.77 -9.30 -24.83
CA GLU A 25 6.40 -9.35 -24.33
C GLU A 25 5.94 -8.01 -23.71
N ARG A 26 6.80 -7.36 -22.95
CA ARG A 26 6.51 -6.06 -22.33
C ARG A 26 6.20 -5.00 -23.38
N ILE A 27 6.96 -4.93 -24.47
CA ILE A 27 6.73 -3.98 -25.55
C ILE A 27 5.42 -4.29 -26.27
N ARG A 28 5.11 -5.57 -26.50
CA ARG A 28 3.84 -5.99 -27.11
C ARG A 28 2.64 -5.63 -26.22
N LEU A 29 2.76 -5.81 -24.91
CA LEU A 29 1.71 -5.43 -23.95
C LEU A 29 1.51 -3.92 -23.92
N ASN A 30 2.60 -3.14 -23.97
CA ASN A 30 2.52 -1.67 -24.06
C ASN A 30 1.81 -1.22 -25.33
N ALA A 31 2.17 -1.80 -26.48
CA ALA A 31 1.52 -1.50 -27.76
C ALA A 31 0.02 -1.87 -27.72
N TYR A 32 -0.30 -3.05 -27.20
CA TYR A 32 -1.69 -3.48 -27.01
C TYR A 32 -2.48 -2.51 -26.12
N TYR A 33 -1.88 -2.04 -25.00
CA TYR A 33 -2.52 -1.08 -24.11
C TYR A 33 -2.82 0.25 -24.82
N LEU A 34 -1.87 0.77 -25.61
CA LEU A 34 -2.06 1.99 -26.41
C LEU A 34 -3.14 1.80 -27.49
N ASP A 35 -3.20 0.63 -28.13
CA ASP A 35 -4.29 0.31 -29.05
C ASP A 35 -5.65 0.25 -28.32
N CYS A 36 -5.70 -0.28 -27.11
CA CYS A 36 -6.92 -0.25 -26.30
C CYS A 36 -7.38 1.19 -26.01
N ILE A 37 -6.45 2.10 -25.67
CA ILE A 37 -6.75 3.52 -25.47
C ILE A 37 -7.32 4.15 -26.73
N ARG A 38 -6.71 3.87 -27.91
CA ARG A 38 -7.08 4.48 -29.18
C ARG A 38 -8.41 3.97 -29.73
N LEU A 39 -8.65 2.66 -29.63
CA LEU A 39 -9.74 1.97 -30.33
C LEU A 39 -11.01 1.76 -29.51
N ASN A 40 -10.95 1.92 -28.19
CA ASN A 40 -12.11 1.66 -27.32
C ASN A 40 -12.59 2.96 -26.64
N LYS A 41 -13.89 3.05 -26.38
CA LYS A 41 -14.49 4.09 -25.55
C LYS A 41 -14.38 3.73 -24.06
N VAL A 42 -14.37 4.74 -23.22
CA VAL A 42 -14.47 4.56 -21.77
C VAL A 42 -15.90 4.11 -21.45
N ASN A 43 -16.01 3.14 -20.53
CA ASN A 43 -17.28 2.66 -19.99
C ASN A 43 -17.59 3.42 -18.70
N GLU A 44 -18.58 4.31 -18.76
CA GLU A 44 -18.95 5.20 -17.66
C GLU A 44 -19.39 4.47 -16.37
N GLN A 45 -19.84 3.23 -16.45
CA GLN A 45 -20.32 2.43 -15.33
C GLN A 45 -19.33 1.34 -14.92
N SER A 46 -18.05 1.61 -14.99
CA SER A 46 -17.00 0.62 -14.64
C SER A 46 -15.92 1.19 -13.74
N ILE A 47 -15.52 0.38 -12.78
CA ILE A 47 -14.50 0.69 -11.78
C ILE A 47 -13.46 -0.42 -11.80
N LEU A 48 -12.17 -0.07 -11.95
CA LEU A 48 -11.05 -0.98 -11.78
C LEU A 48 -10.41 -0.71 -10.42
N LEU A 49 -10.33 -1.73 -9.57
CA LEU A 49 -9.68 -1.67 -8.27
C LEU A 49 -8.43 -2.53 -8.27
N GLU A 50 -7.34 -1.94 -7.84
CA GLU A 50 -6.03 -2.59 -7.71
C GLU A 50 -5.41 -2.23 -6.37
N SER A 51 -4.87 -3.23 -5.67
CA SER A 51 -4.15 -3.09 -4.42
C SER A 51 -2.79 -3.76 -4.52
N TYR A 52 -1.76 -3.14 -3.97
CA TYR A 52 -0.39 -3.69 -3.87
C TYR A 52 0.12 -4.36 -5.17
N HIS A 53 -0.07 -3.70 -6.33
CA HIS A 53 0.34 -4.22 -7.63
C HIS A 53 -0.25 -5.62 -7.94
N GLY A 54 -1.49 -5.85 -7.51
CA GLY A 54 -2.20 -7.11 -7.69
C GLY A 54 -1.66 -8.28 -6.87
N VAL A 55 -0.78 -8.06 -5.89
CA VAL A 55 -0.25 -9.15 -5.04
C VAL A 55 -1.33 -9.70 -4.12
N ASN A 56 -2.18 -8.83 -3.59
CA ASN A 56 -3.34 -9.19 -2.80
C ASN A 56 -4.47 -8.18 -3.04
N PHE A 57 -5.67 -8.45 -2.51
CA PHE A 57 -6.79 -7.52 -2.57
C PHE A 57 -7.29 -7.22 -1.16
N THR A 58 -6.62 -6.28 -0.49
CA THR A 58 -6.83 -5.88 0.90
C THR A 58 -6.78 -4.36 1.06
N GLY A 59 -6.90 -3.87 2.27
CA GLY A 59 -6.70 -2.47 2.61
C GLY A 59 -7.75 -1.53 2.03
N ASN A 60 -7.31 -0.35 1.58
CA ASN A 60 -8.22 0.70 1.11
C ASN A 60 -9.08 0.26 -0.08
N ALA A 61 -8.50 -0.41 -1.06
CA ALA A 61 -9.23 -0.88 -2.24
C ALA A 61 -10.32 -1.90 -1.87
N TYR A 62 -10.03 -2.82 -0.95
CA TYR A 62 -11.00 -3.79 -0.44
C TYR A 62 -12.12 -3.11 0.36
N ALA A 63 -11.79 -2.17 1.25
CA ALA A 63 -12.79 -1.43 2.02
C ALA A 63 -13.76 -0.65 1.10
N LEU A 64 -13.23 0.05 0.09
CA LEU A 64 -14.03 0.75 -0.92
C LEU A 64 -14.89 -0.22 -1.75
N PHE A 65 -14.31 -1.35 -2.18
CA PHE A 65 -15.04 -2.37 -2.94
C PHE A 65 -16.26 -2.88 -2.19
N ARG A 66 -16.17 -3.22 -0.92
CA ARG A 66 -17.29 -3.70 -0.12
C ARG A 66 -18.47 -2.72 -0.17
N LYS A 67 -18.19 -1.43 0.00
CA LYS A 67 -19.24 -0.41 -0.04
C LYS A 67 -19.77 -0.17 -1.45
N LEU A 68 -18.91 -0.21 -2.46
CA LEU A 68 -19.31 -0.05 -3.87
C LEU A 68 -20.33 -1.11 -4.29
N ILE A 69 -20.05 -2.38 -4.04
CA ILE A 69 -20.94 -3.47 -4.46
C ILE A 69 -22.26 -3.53 -3.70
N GLU A 70 -22.31 -2.95 -2.50
CA GLU A 70 -23.54 -2.85 -1.70
C GLU A 70 -24.41 -1.64 -2.11
N SER A 71 -23.78 -0.48 -2.26
CA SER A 71 -24.49 0.81 -2.37
C SER A 71 -24.53 1.39 -3.78
N TYR A 72 -23.72 0.89 -4.72
CA TYR A 72 -23.63 1.39 -6.09
C TYR A 72 -23.79 0.27 -7.14
N PRO A 73 -24.94 -0.46 -7.15
CA PRO A 73 -25.14 -1.67 -7.96
C PRO A 73 -25.06 -1.43 -9.47
N ASN A 74 -25.25 -0.19 -9.92
CA ASN A 74 -25.15 0.19 -11.34
C ASN A 74 -23.71 0.14 -11.88
N PHE A 75 -22.72 0.18 -10.99
CA PHE A 75 -21.31 0.08 -11.40
C PHE A 75 -20.84 -1.37 -11.42
N LYS A 76 -20.10 -1.72 -12.45
CA LYS A 76 -19.36 -2.98 -12.49
C LYS A 76 -17.97 -2.81 -11.95
N CYS A 77 -17.66 -3.51 -10.85
CA CYS A 77 -16.33 -3.52 -10.26
C CYS A 77 -15.46 -4.62 -10.87
N TYR A 78 -14.22 -4.29 -11.17
CA TYR A 78 -13.19 -5.24 -11.60
C TYR A 78 -12.06 -5.24 -10.59
N ILE A 79 -11.71 -6.41 -10.06
CA ILE A 79 -10.60 -6.60 -9.12
C ILE A 79 -9.41 -7.13 -9.89
N ALA A 80 -8.31 -6.39 -9.88
CA ALA A 80 -7.05 -6.81 -10.47
C ALA A 80 -6.19 -7.54 -9.43
N ILE A 81 -5.79 -8.78 -9.73
CA ILE A 81 -4.97 -9.61 -8.84
C ILE A 81 -4.11 -10.58 -9.65
N LYS A 82 -2.90 -10.90 -9.16
CA LYS A 82 -1.98 -11.85 -9.83
C LYS A 82 -2.50 -13.28 -9.74
N ASP A 83 -2.90 -13.71 -8.55
CA ASP A 83 -3.48 -15.03 -8.34
C ASP A 83 -5.01 -14.94 -8.27
N THR A 84 -5.70 -15.33 -9.35
CA THR A 84 -7.17 -15.34 -9.40
C THR A 84 -7.81 -16.43 -8.55
N GLU A 85 -7.01 -17.37 -8.03
CA GLU A 85 -7.40 -18.44 -7.12
C GLU A 85 -7.04 -18.15 -5.66
N ASP A 86 -6.56 -16.93 -5.34
CA ASP A 86 -6.31 -16.48 -3.99
C ASP A 86 -7.51 -16.75 -3.06
N PRO A 87 -7.29 -17.22 -1.82
CA PRO A 87 -8.37 -17.54 -0.88
C PRO A 87 -9.33 -16.36 -0.60
N MET A 88 -8.84 -15.12 -0.56
CA MET A 88 -9.70 -13.94 -0.45
C MET A 88 -10.63 -13.82 -1.66
N ILE A 89 -10.13 -14.06 -2.86
CA ILE A 89 -10.94 -14.02 -4.09
C ILE A 89 -12.00 -15.12 -4.11
N LYS A 90 -11.65 -16.32 -3.66
CA LYS A 90 -12.63 -17.40 -3.51
C LYS A 90 -13.73 -17.05 -2.52
N TRP A 91 -13.34 -16.47 -1.39
CA TRP A 91 -14.29 -15.99 -0.39
C TRP A 91 -15.19 -14.89 -0.96
N LEU A 92 -14.63 -13.89 -1.65
CA LEU A 92 -15.41 -12.81 -2.29
C LEU A 92 -16.40 -13.33 -3.33
N LYS A 93 -16.00 -14.26 -4.20
CA LYS A 93 -16.88 -14.88 -5.19
C LYS A 93 -18.05 -15.63 -4.54
N ASN A 94 -17.84 -16.24 -3.39
CA ASN A 94 -18.88 -16.95 -2.65
C ASN A 94 -19.81 -15.98 -1.90
N GLU A 95 -19.25 -15.05 -1.15
CA GLU A 95 -19.98 -14.08 -0.33
C GLU A 95 -20.85 -13.15 -1.20
N TYR A 96 -20.27 -12.68 -2.31
CA TYR A 96 -20.89 -11.69 -3.18
C TYR A 96 -21.33 -12.26 -4.55
N LYS A 97 -21.69 -13.55 -4.61
CA LYS A 97 -22.01 -14.28 -5.86
C LYS A 97 -23.05 -13.59 -6.76
N ASN A 98 -23.96 -12.82 -6.17
CA ASN A 98 -25.05 -12.13 -6.88
C ASN A 98 -24.76 -10.63 -7.12
N LYS A 99 -23.53 -10.18 -6.87
CA LYS A 99 -23.13 -8.78 -7.02
C LYS A 99 -22.38 -8.53 -8.34
N ASN A 100 -22.40 -7.28 -8.79
CA ASN A 100 -21.87 -6.90 -10.10
C ASN A 100 -20.35 -6.66 -10.06
N PHE A 101 -19.57 -7.74 -9.95
CA PHE A 101 -18.11 -7.65 -10.04
C PHE A 101 -17.49 -8.78 -10.85
N SER A 102 -16.23 -8.63 -11.23
CA SER A 102 -15.42 -9.65 -11.90
C SER A 102 -13.97 -9.53 -11.49
N VAL A 103 -13.26 -10.64 -11.47
CA VAL A 103 -11.82 -10.70 -11.21
C VAL A 103 -11.07 -10.75 -12.53
N VAL A 104 -9.94 -10.08 -12.59
CA VAL A 104 -9.05 -10.06 -13.75
C VAL A 104 -7.61 -10.28 -13.30
N GLU A 105 -6.91 -11.12 -14.04
CA GLU A 105 -5.48 -11.35 -13.82
C GLU A 105 -4.68 -10.08 -14.12
N TYR A 106 -3.87 -9.65 -13.15
CA TYR A 106 -3.00 -8.49 -13.23
C TYR A 106 -2.03 -8.61 -14.43
N GLU A 107 -1.78 -7.52 -15.14
CA GLU A 107 -0.96 -7.43 -16.35
C GLU A 107 -1.42 -8.30 -17.54
N SER A 108 -2.54 -8.99 -17.46
CA SER A 108 -3.14 -9.69 -18.61
C SER A 108 -3.65 -8.70 -19.67
N LYS A 109 -3.85 -9.15 -20.90
CA LYS A 109 -4.50 -8.34 -21.96
C LYS A 109 -5.87 -7.83 -21.54
N LYS A 110 -6.64 -8.63 -20.78
CA LYS A 110 -7.94 -8.22 -20.27
C LYS A 110 -7.80 -7.09 -19.25
N TYR A 111 -6.83 -7.18 -18.34
CA TYR A 111 -6.51 -6.11 -17.40
C TYR A 111 -6.12 -4.83 -18.12
N LEU A 112 -5.21 -4.89 -19.10
CA LEU A 112 -4.78 -3.70 -19.86
C LEU A 112 -5.94 -3.05 -20.62
N LYS A 113 -6.86 -3.84 -21.16
CA LYS A 113 -8.08 -3.32 -21.78
C LYS A 113 -8.96 -2.61 -20.73
N LEU A 114 -9.16 -3.19 -19.55
CA LEU A 114 -9.93 -2.58 -18.46
C LEU A 114 -9.25 -1.31 -17.95
N LEU A 115 -7.93 -1.31 -17.77
CA LEU A 115 -7.16 -0.13 -17.40
C LEU A 115 -7.34 1.03 -18.40
N ALA A 116 -7.47 0.72 -19.71
CA ALA A 116 -7.73 1.70 -20.75
C ALA A 116 -9.20 2.15 -20.84
N THR A 117 -10.16 1.36 -20.33
CA THR A 117 -11.58 1.58 -20.60
C THR A 117 -12.48 1.77 -19.40
N CYS A 118 -12.04 1.43 -18.18
CA CYS A 118 -12.82 1.75 -16.98
C CYS A 118 -12.86 3.26 -16.73
N LYS A 119 -14.03 3.76 -16.35
CA LYS A 119 -14.23 5.17 -15.97
C LYS A 119 -13.46 5.54 -14.74
N TYR A 120 -13.56 4.72 -13.70
CA TYR A 120 -12.92 4.95 -12.42
C TYR A 120 -11.77 3.97 -12.23
N LEU A 121 -10.62 4.50 -11.86
CA LEU A 121 -9.42 3.74 -11.55
C LEU A 121 -9.07 3.99 -10.08
N VAL A 122 -9.03 2.94 -9.27
CA VAL A 122 -8.71 3.02 -7.84
C VAL A 122 -7.43 2.22 -7.59
N ASN A 123 -6.42 2.88 -7.00
CA ASN A 123 -5.13 2.27 -6.70
C ASN A 123 -4.58 2.84 -5.39
N ASP A 124 -3.84 2.03 -4.63
CA ASP A 124 -3.21 2.42 -3.37
C ASP A 124 -1.68 2.57 -3.46
N THR A 125 -1.11 2.29 -4.63
CA THR A 125 0.32 2.37 -4.92
C THR A 125 0.56 3.12 -6.24
N SER A 126 0.92 2.40 -7.29
CA SER A 126 1.11 2.95 -8.64
C SER A 126 0.78 1.93 -9.71
N TYR A 127 0.25 2.38 -10.83
CA TYR A 127 0.17 1.59 -12.06
C TYR A 127 1.54 1.45 -12.70
N MET A 128 1.65 0.59 -13.72
CA MET A 128 2.90 0.33 -14.44
C MET A 128 3.51 1.60 -15.02
N PRO A 129 4.84 1.63 -15.27
CA PRO A 129 5.53 2.82 -15.80
C PRO A 129 4.97 3.33 -17.14
N TYR A 130 4.35 2.48 -17.94
CA TYR A 130 3.74 2.86 -19.22
C TYR A 130 2.27 3.29 -19.11
N PHE A 131 1.69 3.28 -17.92
CA PHE A 131 0.33 3.78 -17.70
C PHE A 131 0.16 5.19 -18.22
N CYS A 132 -0.93 5.42 -18.96
CA CYS A 132 -1.35 6.70 -19.48
C CYS A 132 -2.85 6.88 -19.22
N LYS A 133 -3.18 7.78 -18.29
CA LYS A 133 -4.57 8.09 -17.95
C LYS A 133 -5.24 8.84 -19.11
N ARG A 134 -6.44 8.44 -19.46
CA ARG A 134 -7.26 9.17 -20.43
C ARG A 134 -7.98 10.35 -19.76
N LYS A 135 -8.29 11.38 -20.54
CA LYS A 135 -9.00 12.56 -20.06
C LYS A 135 -10.40 12.23 -19.49
N GLU A 136 -11.05 11.22 -20.07
CA GLU A 136 -12.39 10.78 -19.67
C GLU A 136 -12.40 9.95 -18.39
N GLN A 137 -11.25 9.43 -17.95
CA GLN A 137 -11.14 8.62 -16.74
C GLN A 137 -10.95 9.47 -15.50
N VAL A 138 -11.41 8.96 -14.36
CA VAL A 138 -11.14 9.49 -13.03
C VAL A 138 -10.20 8.53 -12.31
N TYR A 139 -9.02 8.98 -11.97
CA TYR A 139 -8.03 8.21 -11.20
C TYR A 139 -8.00 8.69 -9.76
N LEU A 140 -8.45 7.83 -8.85
CA LEU A 140 -8.35 7.98 -7.40
C LEU A 140 -7.15 7.17 -6.89
N ASN A 141 -6.19 7.84 -6.25
CA ASN A 141 -5.16 7.17 -5.48
C ASN A 141 -5.41 7.40 -3.98
N THR A 142 -5.43 6.33 -3.20
CA THR A 142 -5.72 6.37 -1.76
C THR A 142 -4.47 6.31 -0.91
N TRP A 143 -3.30 6.10 -1.54
CA TRP A 143 -2.11 5.69 -0.83
C TRP A 143 -2.39 4.47 0.07
N HIS A 144 -1.45 4.10 0.94
CA HIS A 144 -1.57 2.89 1.77
C HIS A 144 -1.21 3.14 3.24
N GLY A 145 -1.47 4.35 3.74
CA GLY A 145 -1.39 4.69 5.16
C GLY A 145 -0.41 5.80 5.50
N THR A 146 -0.41 6.20 6.76
CA THR A 146 0.45 7.25 7.31
C THR A 146 1.91 6.78 7.35
N PRO A 147 2.88 7.49 6.74
CA PRO A 147 4.25 7.04 6.69
C PRO A 147 4.98 7.30 8.02
N LEU A 148 5.51 6.24 8.63
CA LEU A 148 6.48 6.33 9.71
C LEU A 148 7.90 6.51 9.13
N LYS A 149 8.20 5.78 8.05
CA LYS A 149 9.47 5.76 7.31
C LYS A 149 9.52 6.84 6.25
N THR A 150 10.72 7.31 5.90
CA THR A 150 10.92 8.26 4.80
C THR A 150 10.49 7.66 3.46
N LEU A 151 10.01 8.53 2.56
CA LEU A 151 9.48 8.19 1.24
C LEU A 151 10.26 8.92 0.13
N GLY A 152 10.19 8.37 -1.08
CA GLY A 152 10.69 9.01 -2.29
C GLY A 152 12.15 9.50 -2.15
N LYS A 153 12.40 10.77 -2.46
CA LYS A 153 13.74 11.38 -2.35
C LYS A 153 14.26 11.54 -0.92
N ASP A 154 13.39 11.45 0.09
CA ASP A 154 13.80 11.56 1.49
C ASP A 154 14.43 10.26 2.02
N VAL A 155 14.33 9.14 1.28
CA VAL A 155 15.01 7.89 1.60
C VAL A 155 16.51 8.08 1.46
N LYS A 156 17.27 7.72 2.50
CA LYS A 156 18.74 7.78 2.44
C LYS A 156 19.27 6.92 1.28
N ASN A 157 20.22 7.45 0.54
CA ASN A 157 20.82 6.79 -0.61
C ASN A 157 19.85 6.45 -1.76
N ALA A 158 18.63 7.01 -1.77
CA ALA A 158 17.72 6.84 -2.91
C ALA A 158 18.34 7.39 -4.19
N GLY A 159 18.29 6.60 -5.25
CA GLY A 159 18.67 7.05 -6.58
C GLY A 159 17.66 8.05 -7.12
N PHE A 160 18.11 8.99 -7.94
CA PHE A 160 17.26 10.02 -8.56
C PHE A 160 16.04 9.45 -9.30
N ASN A 161 16.10 8.20 -9.71
CA ASN A 161 15.05 7.53 -10.51
C ASN A 161 14.09 6.66 -9.71
N ASP A 162 14.36 6.39 -8.43
CA ASP A 162 13.68 5.33 -7.67
C ASP A 162 12.19 5.66 -7.43
N HIS A 163 11.84 6.93 -7.30
CA HIS A 163 10.47 7.36 -7.06
C HIS A 163 9.70 7.83 -8.32
N LYS A 164 10.31 7.80 -9.50
CA LYS A 164 9.70 8.36 -10.74
C LYS A 164 8.37 7.75 -11.13
N ASN A 165 8.18 6.44 -10.94
CA ASN A 165 6.92 5.81 -11.28
C ASN A 165 5.80 6.27 -10.34
N ILE A 166 6.08 6.39 -9.05
CA ILE A 166 5.13 6.91 -8.05
C ILE A 166 4.82 8.37 -8.37
N GLN A 167 5.84 9.21 -8.61
CA GLN A 167 5.69 10.60 -9.02
C GLN A 167 4.75 10.74 -10.22
N LYS A 168 5.01 9.99 -11.31
CA LYS A 168 4.18 10.00 -12.51
C LYS A 168 2.73 9.59 -12.23
N ASN A 169 2.52 8.56 -11.40
CA ASN A 169 1.19 8.10 -11.06
C ASN A 169 0.40 9.13 -10.24
N LEU A 170 1.01 9.69 -9.21
CA LEU A 170 0.40 10.74 -8.40
C LEU A 170 0.11 12.01 -9.21
N PHE A 171 1.03 12.40 -10.11
CA PHE A 171 0.83 13.51 -11.04
C PHE A 171 -0.34 13.26 -12.00
N SER A 172 -0.57 12.00 -12.39
CA SER A 172 -1.66 11.61 -13.29
C SER A 172 -3.00 11.42 -12.58
N ALA A 173 -3.01 11.36 -11.25
CA ALA A 173 -4.23 11.22 -10.48
C ALA A 173 -5.11 12.48 -10.57
N ASP A 174 -6.41 12.29 -10.61
CA ASP A 174 -7.39 13.40 -10.49
C ASP A 174 -7.69 13.68 -9.03
N LYS A 175 -7.66 12.62 -8.20
CA LYS A 175 -8.04 12.67 -6.80
C LYS A 175 -7.08 11.87 -5.94
N LEU A 176 -6.66 12.47 -4.81
CA LEU A 176 -5.87 11.83 -3.77
C LEU A 176 -6.70 11.80 -2.47
N ALA A 177 -7.13 10.62 -2.05
CA ALA A 177 -7.79 10.45 -0.75
C ALA A 177 -6.72 10.08 0.29
N MET A 178 -6.39 11.03 1.14
CA MET A 178 -5.31 10.91 2.12
C MET A 178 -5.85 10.72 3.54
N PRO A 179 -5.16 9.96 4.40
CA PRO A 179 -5.60 9.77 5.78
C PRO A 179 -5.56 11.07 6.60
N ASN A 180 -4.56 11.90 6.35
CA ASN A 180 -4.32 13.12 7.10
C ASN A 180 -3.38 14.07 6.31
N ARG A 181 -3.27 15.31 6.80
CA ARG A 181 -2.43 16.34 6.20
C ARG A 181 -0.94 15.98 6.17
N PHE A 182 -0.45 15.36 7.23
CA PHE A 182 0.95 14.94 7.31
C PHE A 182 1.31 13.98 6.16
N THR A 183 0.47 12.97 5.91
CA THR A 183 0.68 12.02 4.79
C THR A 183 0.66 12.74 3.44
N ALA A 184 -0.31 13.61 3.21
CA ALA A 184 -0.40 14.38 1.98
C ALA A 184 0.87 15.22 1.74
N GLU A 185 1.32 15.97 2.75
CA GLU A 185 2.53 16.81 2.64
C GLU A 185 3.79 15.97 2.40
N LYS A 186 3.97 14.87 3.16
CA LYS A 186 5.14 14.00 2.97
C LYS A 186 5.14 13.36 1.60
N LEU A 187 4.02 12.82 1.15
CA LEU A 187 3.90 12.17 -0.15
C LEU A 187 4.19 13.14 -1.31
N ILE A 188 3.62 14.34 -1.25
CA ILE A 188 3.80 15.36 -2.30
C ILE A 188 5.24 15.84 -2.35
N LYS A 189 5.81 16.22 -1.21
CA LYS A 189 7.18 16.79 -1.16
C LYS A 189 8.26 15.76 -1.47
N SER A 190 8.13 14.54 -0.95
CA SER A 190 9.10 13.46 -1.19
C SER A 190 9.13 12.95 -2.62
N ASN A 191 8.05 13.18 -3.38
CA ASN A 191 7.95 12.81 -4.80
C ASN A 191 8.04 14.01 -5.76
N ASP A 192 8.56 15.15 -5.31
CA ASP A 192 8.77 16.36 -6.12
C ASP A 192 7.51 16.86 -6.84
N LEU A 193 6.35 16.79 -6.17
CA LEU A 193 5.06 17.20 -6.72
C LEU A 193 4.57 18.56 -6.19
N ASP A 194 5.30 19.16 -5.27
CA ASP A 194 4.95 20.47 -4.70
C ASP A 194 4.94 21.55 -5.79
N GLY A 195 3.82 22.28 -5.86
CA GLY A 195 3.59 23.31 -6.86
C GLY A 195 3.22 22.81 -8.27
N ILE A 196 3.25 21.51 -8.55
CA ILE A 196 2.94 20.96 -9.87
C ILE A 196 1.75 19.97 -9.87
N LEU A 197 1.29 19.55 -8.69
CA LEU A 197 0.20 18.61 -8.54
C LEU A 197 -1.14 19.25 -8.94
N ASN A 198 -1.88 18.59 -9.83
CA ASN A 198 -3.20 19.03 -10.27
C ASN A 198 -4.36 18.26 -9.59
N ALA A 199 -4.07 17.18 -8.87
CA ALA A 199 -5.08 16.38 -8.20
C ALA A 199 -5.80 17.20 -7.11
N GLU A 200 -7.09 16.92 -6.95
CA GLU A 200 -7.82 17.32 -5.75
C GLU A 200 -7.38 16.42 -4.59
N ILE A 201 -7.20 16.98 -3.40
CA ILE A 201 -6.80 16.23 -2.22
C ILE A 201 -7.91 16.30 -1.17
N GLY A 202 -8.45 15.13 -0.83
CA GLY A 202 -9.40 14.98 0.26
C GLY A 202 -8.75 14.28 1.47
N MET A 203 -9.03 14.76 2.67
CA MET A 203 -8.54 14.18 3.93
C MET A 203 -9.71 13.53 4.66
N PHE A 204 -9.80 12.20 4.52
CA PHE A 204 -10.97 11.46 5.00
C PHE A 204 -10.64 10.34 5.99
N GLY A 205 -9.39 10.22 6.42
CA GLY A 205 -8.90 9.04 7.12
C GLY A 205 -8.52 7.92 6.13
N ASN A 206 -8.08 6.80 6.66
CA ASN A 206 -7.82 5.60 5.87
C ASN A 206 -9.11 4.80 5.67
N ALA A 207 -9.54 4.56 4.45
CA ALA A 207 -10.73 3.76 4.17
C ALA A 207 -10.69 2.37 4.84
N ARG A 208 -9.51 1.76 4.93
CA ARG A 208 -9.32 0.46 5.58
C ARG A 208 -9.52 0.50 7.10
N VAL A 209 -9.32 1.66 7.75
CA VAL A 209 -9.53 1.80 9.20
C VAL A 209 -11.01 1.68 9.54
N ASP A 210 -11.92 1.98 8.60
CA ASP A 210 -13.34 1.70 8.79
C ASP A 210 -13.60 0.20 9.01
N LEU A 211 -12.78 -0.71 8.45
CA LEU A 211 -12.86 -2.15 8.73
C LEU A 211 -12.46 -2.45 10.17
N THR A 212 -11.44 -1.76 10.69
CA THR A 212 -11.02 -1.90 12.09
C THR A 212 -12.09 -1.42 13.07
N LEU A 213 -12.75 -0.29 12.76
CA LEU A 213 -13.71 0.34 13.66
C LEU A 213 -15.11 -0.25 13.58
N ASN A 214 -15.55 -0.64 12.38
CA ASN A 214 -16.95 -1.00 12.10
C ASN A 214 -17.17 -2.52 11.99
N SER A 215 -16.11 -3.35 12.00
CA SER A 215 -16.29 -4.80 11.95
C SER A 215 -16.82 -5.33 13.28
N ASN A 216 -17.75 -6.26 13.21
CA ASN A 216 -18.23 -6.97 14.38
C ASN A 216 -17.17 -8.01 14.81
N ARG A 217 -16.65 -7.90 16.05
CA ARG A 217 -15.62 -8.78 16.60
C ARG A 217 -15.99 -10.26 16.45
N GLU A 218 -17.18 -10.68 16.90
CA GLU A 218 -17.60 -12.07 16.89
C GLU A 218 -17.71 -12.65 15.47
N ALA A 219 -18.20 -11.82 14.55
CA ALA A 219 -18.25 -12.19 13.13
C ALA A 219 -16.86 -12.41 12.56
N MET A 220 -15.87 -11.55 12.91
CA MET A 220 -14.49 -11.69 12.44
C MET A 220 -13.77 -12.88 13.07
N LEU A 221 -13.98 -13.13 14.37
CA LEU A 221 -13.47 -14.34 15.03
C LEU A 221 -13.98 -15.61 14.34
N THR A 222 -15.25 -15.63 13.98
CA THR A 222 -15.86 -16.76 13.26
C THR A 222 -15.36 -16.88 11.83
N LYS A 223 -15.32 -15.76 11.09
CA LYS A 223 -14.87 -15.70 9.68
C LYS A 223 -13.46 -16.26 9.50
N TYR A 224 -12.57 -15.93 10.43
CA TYR A 224 -11.15 -16.27 10.35
C TYR A 224 -10.74 -17.45 11.26
N ASN A 225 -11.72 -18.09 11.89
CA ASN A 225 -11.49 -19.21 12.81
C ASN A 225 -10.48 -18.88 13.92
N LEU A 226 -10.61 -17.69 14.51
CA LEU A 226 -9.79 -17.23 15.62
C LEU A 226 -10.37 -17.69 16.96
N VAL A 227 -9.52 -17.75 17.99
CA VAL A 227 -9.96 -18.09 19.36
C VAL A 227 -11.01 -17.11 19.86
N LYS A 228 -12.03 -17.59 20.59
CA LYS A 228 -13.16 -16.78 21.07
C LYS A 228 -13.13 -16.52 22.57
N ASP A 229 -12.49 -17.39 23.31
CA ASP A 229 -12.47 -17.44 24.77
C ASP A 229 -11.23 -16.77 25.40
N LYS A 230 -10.38 -16.16 24.56
CA LYS A 230 -9.15 -15.49 25.00
C LYS A 230 -9.03 -14.07 24.44
N LYS A 231 -8.25 -13.25 25.12
CA LYS A 231 -7.79 -11.97 24.57
C LYS A 231 -6.77 -12.22 23.44
N ILE A 232 -6.88 -11.47 22.36
CA ILE A 232 -6.02 -11.63 21.20
C ILE A 232 -4.89 -10.63 21.23
N VAL A 233 -3.67 -11.12 21.12
CA VAL A 233 -2.47 -10.33 20.88
C VAL A 233 -2.03 -10.53 19.44
N LEU A 234 -1.81 -9.43 18.72
CA LEU A 234 -1.21 -9.48 17.40
C LEU A 234 0.26 -9.05 17.50
N PHE A 235 1.16 -9.98 17.19
CA PHE A 235 2.57 -9.68 16.99
C PHE A 235 2.84 -9.52 15.49
N ALA A 236 3.16 -8.30 15.06
CA ALA A 236 3.29 -7.92 13.66
C ALA A 236 4.64 -7.21 13.40
N PRO A 237 5.77 -7.95 13.43
CA PRO A 237 7.10 -7.41 13.16
C PRO A 237 7.32 -7.19 11.65
N THR A 238 8.13 -6.17 11.32
CA THR A 238 8.59 -5.94 9.93
C THR A 238 9.66 -6.96 9.55
N TRP A 239 9.47 -7.60 8.40
CA TRP A 239 10.51 -8.48 7.84
C TRP A 239 11.68 -7.68 7.28
N LYS A 240 12.91 -8.18 7.49
CA LYS A 240 14.15 -7.61 7.01
C LYS A 240 14.69 -8.43 5.86
N GLU A 241 15.00 -7.78 4.74
CA GLU A 241 15.47 -8.44 3.52
C GLU A 241 16.87 -9.06 3.67
N ASN A 242 17.66 -8.56 4.64
CA ASN A 242 19.05 -9.00 4.84
C ASN A 242 19.19 -10.28 5.68
N ASP A 243 18.13 -10.71 6.37
CA ASP A 243 18.15 -11.91 7.21
C ASP A 243 17.85 -13.16 6.38
N SER A 244 18.48 -14.29 6.72
CA SER A 244 18.09 -15.57 6.16
C SER A 244 16.67 -15.93 6.62
N VAL A 245 15.85 -16.50 5.73
CA VAL A 245 14.47 -16.87 6.06
C VAL A 245 14.42 -17.85 7.23
N ASP A 246 15.35 -18.82 7.27
CA ASP A 246 15.39 -19.85 8.31
C ASP A 246 15.74 -19.29 9.69
N GLU A 247 16.66 -18.30 9.78
CA GLU A 247 17.00 -17.63 11.03
C GLU A 247 15.84 -16.76 11.51
N SER A 248 15.22 -15.99 10.61
CA SER A 248 14.04 -15.19 10.91
C SER A 248 12.89 -16.03 11.44
N VAL A 249 12.63 -17.20 10.84
CA VAL A 249 11.58 -18.14 11.28
C VAL A 249 11.83 -18.61 12.70
N LYS A 250 13.04 -19.10 13.00
CA LYS A 250 13.38 -19.58 14.35
C LYS A 250 13.22 -18.50 15.40
N GLN A 251 13.77 -17.31 15.11
CA GLN A 251 13.68 -16.16 16.02
C GLN A 251 12.24 -15.72 16.29
N LEU A 252 11.40 -15.66 15.26
CA LEU A 252 10.00 -15.26 15.41
C LEU A 252 9.19 -16.30 16.19
N ILE A 253 9.43 -17.59 16.00
CA ILE A 253 8.81 -18.65 16.81
C ILE A 253 9.20 -18.49 18.27
N GLU A 254 10.50 -18.39 18.56
CA GLU A 254 10.99 -18.22 19.93
C GLU A 254 10.43 -16.99 20.62
N GLN A 255 10.44 -15.85 19.92
CA GLN A 255 9.86 -14.60 20.44
C GLN A 255 8.36 -14.73 20.69
N THR A 256 7.60 -15.33 19.78
CA THR A 256 6.16 -15.53 19.93
C THR A 256 5.84 -16.43 21.13
N ASP A 257 6.60 -17.53 21.31
CA ASP A 257 6.44 -18.45 22.43
C ASP A 257 6.76 -17.79 23.78
N LEU A 258 7.81 -16.94 23.84
CA LEU A 258 8.15 -16.17 25.03
C LEU A 258 7.06 -15.14 25.38
N ILE A 259 6.52 -14.42 24.39
CA ILE A 259 5.41 -13.50 24.57
C ILE A 259 4.16 -14.26 25.07
N GLN A 260 3.82 -15.41 24.45
CA GLN A 260 2.69 -16.23 24.86
C GLN A 260 2.83 -16.72 26.31
N LYS A 261 4.02 -17.19 26.67
CA LYS A 261 4.32 -17.63 28.04
C LYS A 261 4.19 -16.51 29.07
N ALA A 262 4.65 -15.31 28.72
CA ALA A 262 4.60 -14.14 29.60
C ALA A 262 3.15 -13.67 29.88
N LEU A 263 2.29 -13.73 28.86
CA LEU A 263 0.89 -13.33 28.95
C LEU A 263 -0.01 -14.39 29.58
N GLY A 264 0.41 -15.65 29.58
CA GLY A 264 -0.34 -16.77 30.19
C GLY A 264 -1.53 -17.23 29.35
N SER A 265 -2.44 -18.00 29.99
CA SER A 265 -3.54 -18.72 29.32
C SER A 265 -4.68 -17.85 28.87
N ASP A 266 -4.85 -16.67 29.46
CA ASP A 266 -5.96 -15.75 29.17
C ASP A 266 -5.79 -15.02 27.82
N TYR A 267 -4.60 -15.11 27.22
CA TYR A 267 -4.25 -14.52 25.95
C TYR A 267 -3.90 -15.58 24.90
N HIS A 268 -4.11 -15.25 23.66
CA HIS A 268 -3.59 -16.00 22.51
C HIS A 268 -2.81 -15.05 21.61
N VAL A 269 -1.56 -15.40 21.31
CA VAL A 269 -0.67 -14.59 20.46
C VAL A 269 -0.75 -15.11 19.04
N TYR A 270 -1.19 -14.23 18.14
CA TYR A 270 -1.12 -14.45 16.70
C TYR A 270 0.03 -13.66 16.11
N LEU A 271 0.80 -14.30 15.24
CA LEU A 271 1.89 -13.72 14.47
C LEU A 271 1.39 -13.36 13.07
N LYS A 272 1.68 -12.16 12.60
CA LYS A 272 1.50 -11.77 11.21
C LYS A 272 2.83 -11.38 10.59
N THR A 273 3.26 -12.14 9.58
CA THR A 273 4.57 -12.02 8.95
C THR A 273 4.47 -11.76 7.45
N HIS A 274 5.62 -11.53 6.82
CA HIS A 274 5.74 -11.51 5.38
C HIS A 274 5.51 -12.90 4.76
N TYR A 275 5.05 -12.93 3.49
CA TYR A 275 4.69 -14.16 2.78
C TYR A 275 5.74 -15.27 2.84
N PHE A 276 7.02 -14.93 2.62
CA PHE A 276 8.09 -15.94 2.62
C PHE A 276 8.26 -16.65 3.98
N VAL A 277 8.17 -15.90 5.05
CA VAL A 277 8.27 -16.42 6.42
C VAL A 277 7.02 -17.25 6.75
N TYR A 278 5.84 -16.78 6.36
CA TYR A 278 4.56 -17.47 6.56
C TYR A 278 4.57 -18.88 5.95
N GLU A 279 4.97 -19.03 4.68
CA GLU A 279 5.03 -20.31 4.00
C GLU A 279 5.98 -21.31 4.67
N GLN A 280 7.09 -20.83 5.19
CA GLN A 280 8.06 -21.67 5.89
C GLN A 280 7.54 -22.12 7.27
N MET A 281 6.89 -21.22 8.01
CA MET A 281 6.29 -21.54 9.30
C MET A 281 5.13 -22.53 9.19
N LEU A 282 4.35 -22.47 8.11
CA LEU A 282 3.31 -23.48 7.84
C LEU A 282 3.90 -24.89 7.69
N LYS A 283 5.07 -25.02 7.06
CA LYS A 283 5.76 -26.32 6.92
C LYS A 283 6.27 -26.86 8.26
N MET A 284 6.44 -25.98 9.26
CA MET A 284 6.84 -26.33 10.62
C MET A 284 5.66 -26.56 11.59
N ASP A 285 4.43 -26.68 11.04
CA ASP A 285 3.19 -26.87 11.83
C ASP A 285 2.87 -25.74 12.83
N TYR A 286 3.36 -24.52 12.53
CA TYR A 286 3.15 -23.34 13.38
C TYR A 286 1.88 -22.52 13.00
N GLY A 287 1.04 -23.07 12.13
CA GLY A 287 -0.12 -22.40 11.55
C GLY A 287 -1.16 -21.89 12.55
N ASN A 288 -1.32 -22.55 13.71
CA ASN A 288 -2.28 -22.19 14.77
C ASN A 288 -1.96 -20.83 15.45
N HIS A 289 -0.74 -20.36 15.33
CA HIS A 289 -0.26 -19.08 15.86
C HIS A 289 -0.15 -17.99 14.78
N MET A 290 -0.66 -18.23 13.58
CA MET A 290 -0.45 -17.33 12.47
C MET A 290 -1.76 -16.77 11.90
N ILE A 291 -1.74 -15.49 11.55
CA ILE A 291 -2.78 -14.90 10.71
C ILE A 291 -2.45 -15.21 9.24
N PRO A 292 -3.36 -15.85 8.48
CA PRO A 292 -3.12 -16.12 7.07
C PRO A 292 -2.85 -14.86 6.25
N ASN A 293 -1.97 -14.96 5.26
CA ASN A 293 -1.55 -13.81 4.47
C ASN A 293 -2.64 -13.21 3.58
N TRP A 294 -3.64 -14.00 3.21
CA TRP A 294 -4.77 -13.54 2.39
C TRP A 294 -5.80 -12.71 3.17
N VAL A 295 -5.73 -12.73 4.49
CA VAL A 295 -6.69 -12.04 5.36
C VAL A 295 -6.42 -10.54 5.38
N ASP A 296 -7.49 -9.74 5.33
CA ASP A 296 -7.36 -8.29 5.52
C ASP A 296 -6.94 -7.96 6.96
N THR A 297 -5.83 -7.25 7.09
CA THR A 297 -5.24 -6.94 8.39
C THR A 297 -6.16 -6.06 9.25
N ASN A 298 -6.89 -5.14 8.64
CA ASN A 298 -7.76 -4.22 9.37
C ASN A 298 -9.01 -4.92 9.93
N GLU A 299 -9.49 -5.96 9.26
CA GLU A 299 -10.54 -6.82 9.84
C GLU A 299 -10.00 -7.59 11.06
N ILE A 300 -8.75 -8.06 11.02
CA ILE A 300 -8.11 -8.70 12.19
C ILE A 300 -7.91 -7.70 13.33
N LEU A 301 -7.45 -6.48 13.05
CA LEU A 301 -7.26 -5.46 14.09
C LEU A 301 -8.51 -5.19 14.91
N SER A 302 -9.71 -5.34 14.33
CA SER A 302 -10.98 -5.22 15.08
C SER A 302 -11.11 -6.25 16.22
N THR A 303 -10.40 -7.38 16.14
CA THR A 303 -10.42 -8.46 17.14
C THR A 303 -9.30 -8.39 18.15
N VAL A 304 -8.29 -7.58 17.91
CA VAL A 304 -7.05 -7.50 18.70
C VAL A 304 -7.27 -6.72 20.00
N ASP A 305 -6.71 -7.21 21.09
CA ASP A 305 -6.75 -6.56 22.40
C ASP A 305 -5.42 -5.91 22.78
N LEU A 306 -4.31 -6.37 22.19
CA LEU A 306 -2.97 -5.81 22.37
C LEU A 306 -2.19 -5.97 21.07
N LEU A 307 -1.57 -4.88 20.57
CA LEU A 307 -0.70 -4.89 19.41
C LEU A 307 0.77 -4.82 19.82
N ILE A 308 1.58 -5.74 19.30
CA ILE A 308 3.04 -5.67 19.37
C ILE A 308 3.55 -5.50 17.95
N THR A 309 4.29 -4.43 17.69
CA THR A 309 4.83 -4.14 16.35
C THR A 309 6.17 -3.41 16.47
N ASP A 310 6.76 -2.99 15.34
CA ASP A 310 8.03 -2.29 15.27
C ASP A 310 7.94 -1.01 14.42
N TYR A 311 8.64 -0.97 13.28
CA TYR A 311 8.65 0.16 12.34
C TYR A 311 7.48 0.13 11.34
N SER A 312 6.43 -0.63 11.62
CA SER A 312 5.26 -0.75 10.78
C SER A 312 4.25 0.37 11.03
N SER A 313 3.64 0.90 9.96
CA SER A 313 2.55 1.87 10.06
C SER A 313 1.22 1.26 10.54
N ILE A 314 1.16 -0.04 10.79
CA ILE A 314 -0.05 -0.75 11.28
C ILE A 314 -0.59 -0.16 12.58
N PHE A 315 0.28 0.40 13.41
CA PHE A 315 -0.16 1.00 14.68
C PHE A 315 -1.06 2.23 14.49
N PHE A 316 -0.93 2.99 13.39
CA PHE A 316 -1.87 4.08 13.09
C PHE A 316 -3.28 3.56 12.82
N ASP A 317 -3.40 2.39 12.16
CA ASP A 317 -4.68 1.76 11.87
C ASP A 317 -5.34 1.17 13.13
N TYR A 318 -4.53 0.83 14.13
CA TYR A 318 -4.98 0.27 15.41
C TYR A 318 -5.26 1.32 16.48
N LEU A 319 -4.54 2.46 16.42
CA LEU A 319 -4.58 3.51 17.43
C LEU A 319 -6.00 4.08 17.72
N PRO A 320 -6.91 4.20 16.73
CA PRO A 320 -8.29 4.65 16.97
C PRO A 320 -9.09 3.74 17.92
N LEU A 321 -8.70 2.49 18.12
CA LEU A 321 -9.29 1.60 19.12
C LEU A 321 -8.91 1.95 20.57
N LYS A 322 -7.88 2.79 20.75
CA LYS A 322 -7.36 3.22 22.09
C LYS A 322 -6.98 2.05 22.99
N LYS A 323 -6.48 0.97 22.41
CA LYS A 323 -5.99 -0.22 23.08
C LYS A 323 -4.45 -0.21 23.16
N PRO A 324 -3.80 -1.02 24.04
CA PRO A 324 -2.35 -1.03 24.21
C PRO A 324 -1.58 -1.35 22.93
N ILE A 325 -0.50 -0.59 22.69
CA ILE A 325 0.47 -0.78 21.62
C ILE A 325 1.86 -0.87 22.23
N HIS A 326 2.57 -1.96 22.00
CA HIS A 326 3.98 -2.11 22.38
C HIS A 326 4.86 -2.14 21.15
N PHE A 327 5.97 -1.43 21.20
CA PHE A 327 6.95 -1.38 20.12
C PHE A 327 8.16 -2.23 20.48
N PHE A 328 8.43 -3.25 19.67
CA PHE A 328 9.60 -4.13 19.81
C PHE A 328 10.65 -3.77 18.77
N MET A 329 11.70 -3.05 19.16
CA MET A 329 12.69 -2.44 18.26
C MET A 329 14.13 -2.75 18.71
N PRO A 330 14.59 -4.01 18.61
CA PRO A 330 15.91 -4.41 19.10
C PRO A 330 17.06 -3.78 18.29
N ASP A 331 16.84 -3.38 17.06
CA ASP A 331 17.82 -2.83 16.11
C ASP A 331 17.58 -1.34 15.79
N LYS A 332 16.97 -0.62 16.70
CA LYS A 332 16.54 0.78 16.52
C LYS A 332 17.62 1.69 15.91
N ALA A 333 18.85 1.63 16.42
CA ALA A 333 19.93 2.51 15.97
C ALA A 333 20.35 2.24 14.50
N GLU A 334 20.38 0.98 14.10
CA GLU A 334 20.70 0.56 12.74
C GLU A 334 19.61 0.99 11.77
N TYR A 335 18.36 0.74 12.14
CA TYR A 335 17.19 1.06 11.31
C TYR A 335 17.02 2.56 11.05
N GLU A 336 17.20 3.42 12.09
CA GLU A 336 17.19 4.88 11.95
C GLU A 336 18.31 5.38 11.03
N PHE A 337 19.49 4.71 11.09
CA PHE A 337 20.63 5.06 10.26
C PHE A 337 20.42 4.71 8.78
N GLU A 338 19.89 3.53 8.49
CA GLU A 338 19.76 3.03 7.12
C GLU A 338 18.61 3.68 6.32
N ARG A 339 17.45 3.77 6.92
CA ARG A 339 16.21 4.10 6.17
C ARG A 339 15.65 5.50 6.43
N GLY A 340 15.91 6.05 7.61
CA GLY A 340 15.35 7.33 8.04
C GLY A 340 13.87 7.24 8.45
N MET A 341 13.49 8.13 9.37
CA MET A 341 12.16 8.18 9.96
C MET A 341 11.61 9.61 9.89
N TYR A 342 10.31 9.75 9.65
CA TYR A 342 9.65 11.06 9.72
C TYR A 342 9.26 11.46 11.13
N LEU A 343 9.07 10.49 12.03
CA LEU A 343 8.61 10.72 13.40
C LEU A 343 9.71 10.38 14.39
N ASP A 344 9.78 11.16 15.47
CA ASP A 344 10.65 10.86 16.61
C ASP A 344 10.11 9.64 17.38
N LEU A 345 10.88 8.55 17.38
CA LEU A 345 10.50 7.32 18.05
C LEU A 345 10.25 7.50 19.57
N LYS A 346 10.80 8.56 20.19
CA LYS A 346 10.55 8.87 21.61
C LYS A 346 9.12 9.32 21.89
N THR A 347 8.41 9.76 20.86
CA THR A 347 7.02 10.25 20.98
C THR A 347 5.97 9.21 20.61
N LEU A 348 6.37 7.99 20.30
CA LEU A 348 5.44 6.92 19.92
C LEU A 348 4.38 6.66 20.99
N PRO A 349 3.15 6.30 20.61
CA PRO A 349 2.03 6.12 21.52
C PRO A 349 2.06 4.78 22.27
N GLY A 350 3.25 4.39 22.75
CA GLY A 350 3.46 3.15 23.49
C GLY A 350 4.91 2.94 23.87
N LYS A 351 5.16 1.91 24.67
CA LYS A 351 6.50 1.60 25.19
C LYS A 351 7.35 0.94 24.09
N ILE A 352 8.56 1.43 23.91
CA ILE A 352 9.60 0.76 23.10
C ILE A 352 10.39 -0.19 24.02
N SER A 353 10.59 -1.41 23.57
CA SER A 353 11.44 -2.44 24.16
C SER A 353 12.55 -2.82 23.18
N ASN A 354 13.80 -2.91 23.68
CA ASN A 354 14.99 -3.17 22.86
C ASN A 354 15.42 -4.65 22.87
N ASN A 355 14.83 -5.45 23.74
CA ASN A 355 15.02 -6.89 23.82
C ASN A 355 13.72 -7.56 24.28
N ILE A 356 13.70 -8.89 24.18
CA ILE A 356 12.50 -9.67 24.45
C ILE A 356 12.16 -9.68 25.95
N GLU A 357 13.16 -9.63 26.83
CA GLU A 357 12.97 -9.59 28.29
C GLU A 357 12.27 -8.30 28.71
N GLU A 358 12.73 -7.17 28.18
CA GLU A 358 12.11 -5.86 28.42
C GLU A 358 10.66 -5.84 27.86
N LEU A 359 10.40 -6.43 26.69
CA LEU A 359 9.08 -6.54 26.13
C LEU A 359 8.16 -7.36 27.04
N VAL A 360 8.64 -8.53 27.46
CA VAL A 360 7.88 -9.44 28.36
C VAL A 360 7.50 -8.77 29.66
N GLU A 361 8.39 -8.00 30.27
CA GLU A 361 8.07 -7.21 31.48
C GLU A 361 7.00 -6.13 31.19
N ASN A 362 7.14 -5.42 30.07
CA ASN A 362 6.23 -4.31 29.73
C ASN A 362 4.81 -4.77 29.38
N ILE A 363 4.63 -5.90 28.73
CA ILE A 363 3.30 -6.42 28.34
C ILE A 363 2.50 -6.97 29.54
N GLN A 364 3.15 -7.23 30.69
CA GLN A 364 2.50 -7.66 31.92
C GLN A 364 1.85 -6.51 32.70
N ALA A 365 2.11 -5.24 32.32
CA ALA A 365 1.52 -4.08 32.96
C ALA A 365 -0.02 -4.10 32.79
N LYS A 366 -0.73 -3.64 33.85
CA LYS A 366 -2.18 -3.51 33.79
C LYS A 366 -2.57 -2.51 32.71
N GLU A 367 -3.53 -2.88 31.87
CA GLU A 367 -3.98 -2.12 30.71
C GLU A 367 -4.28 -0.65 31.02
N ASN A 368 -5.07 -0.38 32.08
CA ASN A 368 -5.44 0.98 32.46
C ASN A 368 -4.23 1.82 32.93
N GLU A 369 -3.30 1.23 33.67
CA GLU A 369 -2.08 1.91 34.11
C GLU A 369 -1.19 2.23 32.91
N TYR A 370 -1.09 1.30 31.97
CA TYR A 370 -0.34 1.47 30.71
C TYR A 370 -0.93 2.59 29.87
N LEU A 371 -2.23 2.55 29.57
CA LEU A 371 -2.90 3.58 28.77
C LEU A 371 -2.83 4.96 29.41
N ASN A 372 -2.97 5.09 30.73
CA ASN A 372 -2.82 6.35 31.45
C ASN A 372 -1.40 6.91 31.31
N LYS A 373 -0.37 6.06 31.38
CA LYS A 373 1.04 6.46 31.23
C LYS A 373 1.33 7.06 29.85
N TYR A 374 0.74 6.48 28.79
CA TYR A 374 0.97 6.90 27.41
C TYR A 374 -0.12 7.83 26.87
N LYS A 375 -1.08 8.24 27.71
CA LYS A 375 -2.26 9.02 27.29
C LYS A 375 -1.92 10.24 26.45
N VAL A 376 -0.94 11.04 26.85
CA VAL A 376 -0.54 12.27 26.15
C VAL A 376 -0.05 11.96 24.72
N TYR A 377 0.75 10.92 24.57
CA TYR A 377 1.25 10.50 23.25
C TYR A 377 0.13 9.93 22.40
N ILE A 378 -0.75 9.11 22.97
CA ILE A 378 -1.92 8.55 22.29
C ILE A 378 -2.83 9.67 21.79
N ASP A 379 -3.19 10.63 22.66
CA ASP A 379 -4.07 11.74 22.29
C ASP A 379 -3.44 12.62 21.19
N ASN A 380 -2.15 12.94 21.28
CA ASN A 380 -1.43 13.69 20.24
C ASN A 380 -1.42 12.97 18.90
N TYR A 381 -1.17 11.66 18.88
CA TYR A 381 -1.13 10.89 17.64
C TYR A 381 -2.53 10.73 17.03
N LEU A 382 -3.56 10.58 17.86
CA LEU A 382 -4.96 10.56 17.41
C LEU A 382 -5.33 11.89 16.75
N GLU A 383 -4.97 13.02 17.37
CA GLU A 383 -5.24 14.34 16.82
C GLU A 383 -4.51 14.59 15.50
N LEU A 384 -3.21 14.31 15.46
CA LEU A 384 -2.36 14.65 14.31
C LEU A 384 -2.53 13.70 13.13
N TYR A 385 -2.75 12.41 13.37
CA TYR A 385 -2.65 11.38 12.35
C TYR A 385 -3.93 10.58 12.11
N CYS A 386 -4.85 10.53 13.09
CA CYS A 386 -6.05 9.70 13.03
C CYS A 386 -7.35 10.47 13.24
N SER A 387 -7.33 11.81 13.24
CA SER A 387 -8.51 12.64 13.54
C SER A 387 -9.68 12.44 12.57
N GLN A 388 -9.40 11.95 11.38
CA GLN A 388 -10.40 11.63 10.35
C GLN A 388 -10.83 10.16 10.36
N ASP A 389 -10.16 9.29 11.13
CA ASP A 389 -10.47 7.86 11.24
C ASP A 389 -11.65 7.65 12.21
N ASN A 390 -12.85 7.93 11.75
CA ASN A 390 -14.09 7.94 12.54
C ASN A 390 -15.15 6.92 12.06
N GLY A 391 -14.75 5.97 11.20
CA GLY A 391 -15.62 4.94 10.65
C GLY A 391 -16.44 5.36 9.42
N ASN A 392 -16.19 6.56 8.86
CA ASN A 392 -16.85 7.09 7.66
C ASN A 392 -15.90 7.37 6.50
N SER A 393 -14.65 6.95 6.59
CA SER A 393 -13.61 7.21 5.59
C SER A 393 -13.98 6.64 4.23
N VAL A 394 -14.56 5.44 4.18
CA VAL A 394 -15.04 4.79 2.95
C VAL A 394 -16.12 5.64 2.28
N ILE A 395 -17.14 6.07 3.02
CA ILE A 395 -18.26 6.84 2.47
C ILE A 395 -17.77 8.18 1.92
N ASN A 396 -16.93 8.88 2.67
CA ASN A 396 -16.39 10.18 2.28
C ASN A 396 -15.47 10.06 1.05
N THR A 397 -14.62 9.03 1.00
CA THR A 397 -13.78 8.74 -0.17
C THR A 397 -14.60 8.44 -1.42
N LEU A 398 -15.69 7.67 -1.32
CA LEU A 398 -16.56 7.39 -2.46
C LEU A 398 -17.33 8.63 -2.93
N LYS A 399 -17.86 9.44 -2.03
CA LYS A 399 -18.46 10.73 -2.38
C LYS A 399 -17.47 11.61 -3.11
N PHE A 400 -16.27 11.73 -2.60
CA PHE A 400 -15.18 12.46 -3.25
C PHE A 400 -14.87 11.89 -4.64
N MET A 401 -14.76 10.57 -4.79
CA MET A 401 -14.49 9.92 -6.09
C MET A 401 -15.55 10.26 -7.14
N PHE A 402 -16.83 10.30 -6.75
CA PHE A 402 -17.96 10.58 -7.64
C PHE A 402 -18.32 12.07 -7.78
N ASN A 403 -17.52 12.99 -7.23
CA ASN A 403 -17.77 14.44 -7.20
C ASN A 403 -19.00 14.88 -6.37
N ASP A 404 -19.47 14.03 -5.46
CA ASP A 404 -20.60 14.35 -4.58
C ASP A 404 -20.18 15.20 -3.34
N ALA A 405 -18.89 15.48 -3.19
CA ALA A 405 -18.33 16.30 -2.12
C ALA A 405 -17.50 17.44 -2.72
N SER A 406 -17.77 18.66 -2.27
CA SER A 406 -16.90 19.81 -2.55
C SER A 406 -15.86 19.91 -1.43
N GLU A 407 -14.59 19.70 -1.72
CA GLU A 407 -13.53 19.87 -0.74
C GLU A 407 -12.57 20.99 -1.11
N GLU A 408 -11.94 21.55 -0.08
CA GLU A 408 -10.95 22.60 -0.21
C GLU A 408 -9.75 22.13 -1.04
N LYS A 409 -9.40 22.83 -2.10
CA LYS A 409 -8.19 22.56 -2.87
C LYS A 409 -6.98 23.02 -2.04
N LEU A 410 -6.42 22.12 -1.24
CA LEU A 410 -5.30 22.38 -0.35
C LEU A 410 -4.01 22.77 -1.07
N PHE A 411 -3.85 22.31 -2.31
CA PHE A 411 -2.68 22.61 -3.14
C PHE A 411 -3.16 23.00 -4.54
N LYS A 412 -3.26 24.29 -4.79
CA LYS A 412 -3.50 24.81 -6.15
C LYS A 412 -2.16 24.95 -6.86
N SER A 413 -1.97 24.25 -7.96
CA SER A 413 -0.92 24.61 -8.90
C SER A 413 -1.31 25.92 -9.59
N SER A 414 -0.53 26.96 -9.40
CA SER A 414 -0.67 28.24 -10.12
C SER A 414 0.19 28.29 -11.38
N LYS A 415 1.01 27.26 -11.63
CA LYS A 415 2.01 27.26 -12.70
C LYS A 415 1.70 26.20 -13.76
N LYS A 416 1.90 26.53 -15.03
CA LYS A 416 1.97 25.55 -16.11
C LYS A 416 3.32 24.85 -16.02
N VAL A 417 3.31 23.52 -15.88
CA VAL A 417 4.53 22.72 -15.76
C VAL A 417 4.67 21.84 -16.97
N VAL A 418 5.85 21.83 -17.57
CA VAL A 418 6.24 20.89 -18.61
C VAL A 418 7.21 19.89 -17.99
N ILE A 419 6.81 18.61 -17.94
CA ILE A 419 7.68 17.54 -17.46
C ILE A 419 8.32 16.88 -18.66
N PHE A 420 9.64 16.96 -18.73
CA PHE A 420 10.42 16.20 -19.70
C PHE A 420 10.74 14.82 -19.08
N TYR A 421 10.12 13.78 -19.61
CA TYR A 421 10.38 12.41 -19.20
C TYR A 421 11.35 11.74 -20.18
N GLY A 422 12.59 11.60 -19.79
CA GLY A 422 13.62 10.90 -20.54
C GLY A 422 14.35 9.85 -19.68
N GLY A 423 14.87 8.80 -20.29
CA GLY A 423 15.58 7.71 -19.63
C GLY A 423 16.92 8.13 -19.03
N GLY A 424 16.89 8.77 -17.87
CA GLY A 424 18.06 9.13 -17.08
C GLY A 424 18.85 10.34 -17.62
N PHE A 425 19.35 11.18 -16.71
CA PHE A 425 20.26 12.27 -17.04
C PHE A 425 21.69 11.74 -17.25
N TYR A 426 21.87 10.91 -18.26
CA TYR A 426 23.20 10.59 -18.74
C TYR A 426 23.70 11.67 -19.70
N ASN A 427 25.00 11.89 -19.73
CA ASN A 427 25.60 12.85 -20.68
C ASN A 427 25.52 12.27 -22.09
N ASN A 428 24.36 12.43 -22.73
CA ASN A 428 24.07 11.95 -24.09
C ASN A 428 23.25 12.98 -24.88
N GLY A 429 23.05 12.75 -26.16
CA GLY A 429 22.33 13.64 -27.06
C GLY A 429 20.89 13.93 -26.64
N ILE A 430 20.18 12.96 -26.02
CA ILE A 430 18.79 13.13 -25.55
C ILE A 430 18.75 14.10 -24.37
N THR A 431 19.65 13.94 -23.40
CA THR A 431 19.75 14.86 -22.24
C THR A 431 20.09 16.28 -22.70
N ASN A 432 21.03 16.44 -23.62
CA ASN A 432 21.38 17.74 -24.16
C ASN A 432 20.21 18.39 -24.95
N SER A 433 19.43 17.59 -25.68
CA SER A 433 18.22 18.07 -26.35
C SER A 433 17.15 18.54 -25.34
N ILE A 434 16.93 17.80 -24.25
CA ILE A 434 16.01 18.18 -23.18
C ILE A 434 16.46 19.47 -22.50
N ILE A 435 17.76 19.59 -22.17
CA ILE A 435 18.33 20.80 -21.57
C ILE A 435 18.18 22.01 -22.53
N ASN A 436 18.40 21.81 -23.81
CA ASN A 436 18.25 22.89 -24.79
C ASN A 436 16.78 23.32 -24.99
N LEU A 437 15.85 22.34 -25.02
CA LEU A 437 14.42 22.64 -25.03
C LEU A 437 13.98 23.36 -23.76
N SER A 438 14.47 22.95 -22.59
CA SER A 438 14.12 23.64 -21.34
C SER A 438 14.49 25.09 -21.30
N LYS A 439 15.55 25.51 -21.99
CA LYS A 439 15.97 26.91 -22.11
C LYS A 439 15.02 27.80 -22.93
N VAL A 440 14.11 27.20 -23.71
CA VAL A 440 13.10 27.95 -24.50
C VAL A 440 11.91 28.37 -23.63
N PHE A 441 11.73 27.78 -22.48
CA PHE A 441 10.65 28.12 -21.55
C PHE A 441 11.14 29.23 -20.59
N ASN A 442 10.42 30.36 -20.53
CA ASN A 442 10.65 31.36 -19.49
C ASN A 442 10.26 30.78 -18.13
N TYR A 443 11.21 30.75 -17.22
CA TYR A 443 11.02 30.43 -15.82
C TYR A 443 10.82 31.75 -15.06
N ASP A 444 9.60 32.25 -15.03
CA ASP A 444 9.19 33.33 -14.14
C ASP A 444 8.36 32.75 -12.98
#